data_9d7b49c62d98c7e1ee2a8b0fd530754c
#
_entry.id   9d7b49c62d98c7e1ee2a8b0fd530754c
#
_cell.length_a   1.000
_cell.length_b   1.000
_cell.length_c   1.000
_cell.angle_alpha   90.00
_cell.angle_beta   90.00
_cell.angle_gamma   90.00
#
_symmetry.space_group_name_H-M   'P 1'
#
loop_
_entity.id
_entity.type
_entity.pdbx_description
1 polymer ?
#
loop_
_entity_poly.entity_id
_entity_poly.type
_entity_poly.pdbx_seq_one_letter_code
_entity_poly.pdbx_strand_id
1 'polypeptide(L)'
;ENMLRKFLRVFGIGALVCGGMLSLPCSKSEAAVMTPPFATDTFPSDFDVCLYLHPAYIMQQNEVLVRVKGSDFPGTSTTVRREVNATPGFFGTDTVNTEFVSMHLAGGVVTPGGFFGAPVQFKVGQNNGFRPGLGRSPGQVAENAMTPLNGQLDVFPANSVFDLFIDVWVDINVDDLVQDGEVLRNYDQSLRMANPTLRGFPPPAGDFYELIGWVDPSDPKLGEFGATVNTSRINFYVVNPDGTTSNFLAAQIDPLDADCPHTHTITPEPTSMVLFGGLMVMPILRRFRAGNRTLPV
;
A
#
# COMPACT_ATOMS: atom_id res chain seq x y z
N GLU A 1 0.92 -27.81 20.15
CA GLU A 1 -0.50 -28.26 19.99
C GLU A 1 -1.51 -27.53 20.92
N ASN A 2 -1.11 -26.45 21.59
CA ASN A 2 -1.97 -25.76 22.57
C ASN A 2 -2.19 -24.24 22.32
N MET A 3 -1.74 -23.66 21.23
CA MET A 3 -1.99 -22.25 20.90
C MET A 3 -3.17 -22.03 19.92
N LEU A 4 -3.48 -22.98 19.07
CA LEU A 4 -4.54 -22.85 18.06
C LEU A 4 -5.98 -22.97 18.63
N ARG A 5 -6.13 -23.49 19.86
CA ARG A 5 -7.45 -23.67 20.50
C ARG A 5 -7.98 -22.46 21.29
N LYS A 6 -7.18 -21.39 21.45
CA LYS A 6 -7.62 -20.20 22.20
C LYS A 6 -8.25 -19.11 21.33
N PHE A 7 -8.07 -19.14 20.01
CA PHE A 7 -8.61 -18.12 19.11
C PHE A 7 -10.05 -18.39 18.63
N LEU A 8 -10.55 -19.61 18.79
CA LEU A 8 -11.88 -20.01 18.27
C LEU A 8 -13.06 -19.83 19.28
N ARG A 9 -12.87 -19.16 20.43
CA ARG A 9 -13.93 -19.03 21.45
C ARG A 9 -14.56 -17.65 21.61
N VAL A 10 -14.25 -16.67 20.76
CA VAL A 10 -14.79 -15.29 20.91
C VAL A 10 -15.86 -14.93 19.86
N PHE A 11 -16.06 -15.73 18.81
CA PHE A 11 -17.04 -15.41 17.74
C PHE A 11 -18.19 -16.42 17.63
N GLY A 12 -18.76 -16.79 18.72
CA GLY A 12 -19.92 -17.68 18.71
C GLY A 12 -20.99 -17.21 19.68
N ILE A 13 -21.80 -16.24 19.29
CA ILE A 13 -23.22 -16.04 19.74
C ILE A 13 -23.77 -14.87 18.89
N GLY A 14 -24.75 -15.16 18.04
CA GLY A 14 -25.51 -14.11 17.37
C GLY A 14 -26.19 -14.52 16.06
N ALA A 15 -26.72 -15.72 16.00
CA ALA A 15 -27.62 -16.09 14.90
C ALA A 15 -28.95 -16.53 15.50
N LEU A 16 -29.96 -15.63 15.50
CA LEU A 16 -31.36 -16.02 15.31
C LEU A 16 -32.27 -14.78 15.10
N VAL A 17 -33.19 -14.95 14.15
CA VAL A 17 -34.43 -14.18 13.92
C VAL A 17 -34.33 -12.96 13.04
N CYS A 18 -34.69 -13.09 11.73
CA CYS A 18 -35.99 -12.63 11.25
C CYS A 18 -36.12 -12.97 9.75
N GLY A 19 -36.99 -13.94 9.44
CA GLY A 19 -37.48 -14.15 8.10
C GLY A 19 -38.47 -13.02 7.73
N GLY A 20 -38.10 -12.32 6.66
CA GLY A 20 -38.92 -11.31 6.01
C GLY A 20 -38.32 -11.00 4.68
N MET A 21 -38.67 -11.76 3.61
CA MET A 21 -38.28 -11.45 2.24
C MET A 21 -38.94 -10.13 1.82
N LEU A 22 -38.21 -9.04 1.97
CA LEU A 22 -38.37 -7.86 1.14
C LEU A 22 -37.22 -7.91 0.14
N SER A 23 -37.52 -8.26 -1.09
CA SER A 23 -36.60 -8.10 -2.21
C SER A 23 -36.34 -6.62 -2.44
N LEU A 24 -35.40 -6.08 -1.67
CA LEU A 24 -34.82 -4.78 -1.98
C LEU A 24 -34.02 -4.93 -3.28
N PRO A 25 -34.15 -4.00 -4.23
CA PRO A 25 -33.32 -4.03 -5.42
C PRO A 25 -31.87 -3.98 -4.94
N CYS A 26 -31.07 -5.00 -5.33
CA CYS A 26 -29.64 -5.02 -5.15
C CYS A 26 -29.09 -3.87 -6.00
N SER A 27 -29.01 -2.67 -5.42
CA SER A 27 -28.22 -1.60 -5.99
C SER A 27 -26.79 -2.10 -6.03
N LYS A 28 -26.19 -2.21 -7.22
CA LYS A 28 -24.75 -2.40 -7.35
C LYS A 28 -24.12 -1.26 -6.55
N SER A 29 -23.59 -1.57 -5.37
CA SER A 29 -22.80 -0.63 -4.61
C SER A 29 -21.51 -0.42 -5.40
N GLU A 30 -21.41 0.71 -6.08
CA GLU A 30 -20.12 1.17 -6.58
C GLU A 30 -19.23 1.41 -5.36
N ALA A 31 -17.93 1.06 -5.50
CA ALA A 31 -16.92 1.37 -4.48
C ALA A 31 -17.13 2.78 -3.94
N ALA A 32 -17.14 2.94 -2.62
CA ALA A 32 -17.55 4.18 -1.95
C ALA A 32 -16.93 5.41 -2.64
N VAL A 33 -17.79 6.22 -3.24
CA VAL A 33 -17.35 7.43 -3.93
C VAL A 33 -17.15 8.49 -2.85
N MET A 34 -15.93 9.00 -2.76
CA MET A 34 -15.60 10.07 -1.82
C MET A 34 -16.49 11.29 -2.05
N THR A 35 -16.97 11.88 -0.95
CA THR A 35 -17.79 13.10 -0.99
C THR A 35 -16.96 14.35 -0.68
N PRO A 36 -17.08 15.44 -1.47
CA PRO A 36 -16.40 16.70 -1.15
C PRO A 36 -16.86 17.28 0.19
N PRO A 37 -16.00 18.04 0.91
CA PRO A 37 -14.67 18.48 0.54
C PRO A 37 -13.58 17.42 0.79
N PHE A 38 -12.48 17.51 -0.01
CA PHE A 38 -11.32 16.61 0.12
C PHE A 38 -10.10 17.34 0.66
N ALA A 39 -9.29 16.64 1.44
CA ALA A 39 -7.91 16.98 1.72
C ALA A 39 -6.98 16.04 0.96
N THR A 40 -5.78 16.52 0.64
CA THR A 40 -4.74 15.73 -0.02
C THR A 40 -3.49 15.79 0.83
N ASP A 41 -2.98 14.64 1.18
CA ASP A 41 -1.78 14.46 2.00
C ASP A 41 -0.69 13.78 1.17
N THR A 42 0.56 14.23 1.33
CA THR A 42 1.72 13.65 0.65
C THR A 42 2.75 13.25 1.68
N PHE A 43 3.38 12.11 1.48
CA PHE A 43 4.43 11.60 2.35
C PHE A 43 5.41 10.72 1.57
N PRO A 44 6.69 10.72 1.96
CA PRO A 44 7.66 9.78 1.41
C PRO A 44 7.45 8.39 1.97
N SER A 45 7.77 7.36 1.18
CA SER A 45 7.57 5.98 1.55
C SER A 45 8.63 5.03 1.01
N ASP A 46 8.82 3.93 1.74
CA ASP A 46 9.62 2.77 1.37
C ASP A 46 8.74 1.53 1.24
N PHE A 47 9.21 0.53 0.53
CA PHE A 47 8.52 -0.75 0.39
C PHE A 47 9.47 -1.93 0.45
N ASP A 48 8.93 -3.09 0.83
CA ASP A 48 9.58 -4.39 0.80
C ASP A 48 8.54 -5.41 0.36
N VAL A 49 8.73 -6.03 -0.81
CA VAL A 49 7.75 -6.94 -1.41
C VAL A 49 8.46 -8.10 -2.10
N CYS A 50 7.82 -9.26 -2.10
CA CYS A 50 8.26 -10.43 -2.84
C CYS A 50 7.30 -10.77 -3.97
N LEU A 51 7.87 -11.02 -5.13
CA LEU A 51 7.18 -11.47 -6.33
C LEU A 51 7.64 -12.88 -6.69
N TYR A 52 6.71 -13.79 -6.88
CA TYR A 52 6.92 -15.10 -7.45
C TYR A 52 6.76 -14.99 -8.97
N LEU A 53 7.87 -14.89 -9.70
CA LEU A 53 7.85 -14.80 -11.17
C LEU A 53 7.52 -16.17 -11.76
N HIS A 54 6.50 -16.20 -12.63
CA HIS A 54 6.04 -17.42 -13.27
C HIS A 54 7.08 -17.98 -14.25
N PRO A 55 7.34 -19.31 -14.28
CA PRO A 55 8.36 -19.94 -15.12
C PRO A 55 8.26 -19.56 -16.61
N ALA A 56 7.06 -19.54 -17.15
CA ALA A 56 6.84 -19.18 -18.55
C ALA A 56 7.13 -17.70 -18.85
N TYR A 57 7.02 -16.80 -17.86
CA TYR A 57 7.32 -15.39 -18.03
C TYR A 57 8.82 -15.14 -18.15
N ILE A 58 9.61 -15.82 -17.31
CA ILE A 58 11.07 -15.68 -17.26
C ILE A 58 11.82 -16.72 -18.09
N MET A 59 11.10 -17.55 -18.86
CA MET A 59 11.66 -18.64 -19.68
C MET A 59 12.55 -19.60 -18.89
N GLN A 60 12.15 -19.93 -17.65
CA GLN A 60 12.84 -20.87 -16.78
C GLN A 60 11.98 -22.11 -16.48
N GLN A 61 12.57 -23.14 -15.86
CA GLN A 61 11.86 -24.36 -15.52
C GLN A 61 11.02 -24.24 -14.23
N ASN A 62 11.46 -23.37 -13.32
CA ASN A 62 10.85 -23.21 -12.01
C ASN A 62 10.44 -21.74 -11.78
N GLU A 63 9.49 -21.56 -10.88
CA GLU A 63 9.13 -20.27 -10.30
C GLU A 63 10.35 -19.65 -9.59
N VAL A 64 10.53 -18.34 -9.73
CA VAL A 64 11.61 -17.60 -9.09
C VAL A 64 11.05 -16.56 -8.14
N LEU A 65 11.46 -16.66 -6.87
CA LEU A 65 11.15 -15.65 -5.86
C LEU A 65 12.10 -14.46 -6.00
N VAL A 66 11.54 -13.29 -6.19
CA VAL A 66 12.26 -12.02 -6.30
C VAL A 66 11.81 -11.10 -5.17
N ARG A 67 12.71 -10.76 -4.26
CA ARG A 67 12.46 -9.75 -3.23
C ARG A 67 12.92 -8.39 -3.74
N VAL A 68 12.04 -7.41 -3.68
CA VAL A 68 12.28 -6.05 -4.14
C VAL A 68 12.15 -5.09 -2.95
N LYS A 69 13.17 -4.28 -2.75
CA LYS A 69 13.17 -3.20 -1.76
C LYS A 69 13.46 -1.88 -2.43
N GLY A 70 12.76 -0.85 -2.02
CA GLY A 70 12.98 0.47 -2.58
C GLY A 70 12.19 1.54 -1.85
N SER A 71 12.18 2.71 -2.46
CA SER A 71 11.55 3.93 -1.95
C SER A 71 10.84 4.67 -3.07
N ASP A 72 10.26 5.81 -2.74
CA ASP A 72 9.71 6.72 -3.75
C ASP A 72 10.71 6.95 -4.88
N PHE A 73 10.21 6.93 -6.11
CA PHE A 73 11.00 7.29 -7.29
C PHE A 73 11.50 8.74 -7.15
N PRO A 74 12.75 9.07 -7.52
CA PRO A 74 13.32 10.40 -7.34
C PRO A 74 12.41 11.53 -7.85
N GLY A 75 12.07 12.47 -6.97
CA GLY A 75 11.19 13.61 -7.29
C GLY A 75 9.70 13.31 -7.20
N THR A 76 9.31 12.13 -6.73
CA THR A 76 7.91 11.78 -6.44
C THR A 76 7.69 11.57 -4.94
N SER A 77 6.43 11.48 -4.55
CA SER A 77 5.98 11.09 -3.21
C SER A 77 4.65 10.39 -3.30
N THR A 78 4.35 9.56 -2.34
CA THR A 78 3.03 8.96 -2.21
C THR A 78 2.00 10.03 -1.87
N THR A 79 0.89 10.05 -2.61
CA THR A 79 -0.21 11.01 -2.45
C THR A 79 -1.51 10.28 -2.16
N VAL A 80 -2.13 10.64 -1.04
CA VAL A 80 -3.44 10.11 -0.62
C VAL A 80 -4.43 11.27 -0.53
N ARG A 81 -5.63 11.07 -1.06
CA ARG A 81 -6.77 11.95 -0.90
C ARG A 81 -7.71 11.38 0.15
N ARG A 82 -8.28 12.21 0.99
CA ARG A 82 -9.28 11.81 1.99
C ARG A 82 -10.43 12.80 2.09
N GLU A 83 -11.57 12.32 2.54
CA GLU A 83 -12.68 13.19 2.96
C GLU A 83 -12.28 14.02 4.18
N VAL A 84 -12.75 15.26 4.23
CA VAL A 84 -12.49 16.17 5.38
C VAL A 84 -13.41 15.84 6.54
N ASN A 85 -14.69 15.51 6.24
CA ASN A 85 -15.69 15.18 7.24
C ASN A 85 -15.79 13.66 7.40
N ALA A 86 -15.77 13.20 8.63
CA ALA A 86 -16.01 11.80 8.93
C ALA A 86 -17.51 11.48 8.93
N THR A 87 -17.83 10.23 8.65
CA THR A 87 -19.19 9.67 8.69
C THR A 87 -19.21 8.44 9.59
N PRO A 88 -20.39 8.06 10.15
CA PRO A 88 -20.50 6.81 10.88
C PRO A 88 -20.12 5.62 10.01
N GLY A 89 -19.09 4.88 10.44
CA GLY A 89 -18.56 3.73 9.72
C GLY A 89 -19.10 2.39 10.21
N PHE A 90 -18.53 1.31 9.66
CA PHE A 90 -18.93 -0.06 9.93
C PHE A 90 -18.91 -0.43 11.42
N PHE A 91 -17.99 0.13 12.20
CA PHE A 91 -17.86 -0.11 13.64
C PHE A 91 -18.65 0.88 14.51
N GLY A 92 -19.43 1.79 13.91
CA GLY A 92 -20.12 2.85 14.64
C GLY A 92 -19.19 3.91 15.23
N THR A 93 -17.99 4.03 14.66
CA THR A 93 -16.97 5.05 14.94
C THR A 93 -16.89 6.04 13.78
N ASP A 94 -16.27 7.19 13.98
CA ASP A 94 -16.02 8.13 12.90
C ASP A 94 -15.07 7.51 11.84
N THR A 95 -15.46 7.62 10.57
CA THR A 95 -14.79 6.97 9.45
C THR A 95 -14.67 7.95 8.29
N VAL A 96 -13.51 8.00 7.63
CA VAL A 96 -13.29 8.77 6.40
C VAL A 96 -12.89 7.85 5.25
N ASN A 97 -13.44 8.08 4.07
CA ASN A 97 -12.98 7.42 2.86
C ASN A 97 -11.69 8.07 2.37
N THR A 98 -10.82 7.26 1.83
CA THR A 98 -9.50 7.64 1.33
C THR A 98 -9.26 7.03 -0.05
N GLU A 99 -8.25 7.52 -0.75
CA GLU A 99 -7.84 6.99 -2.05
C GLU A 99 -6.36 7.27 -2.29
N PHE A 100 -5.59 6.25 -2.70
CA PHE A 100 -4.28 6.50 -3.30
C PHE A 100 -4.45 7.16 -4.66
N VAL A 101 -4.04 8.43 -4.74
CA VAL A 101 -4.10 9.22 -5.98
C VAL A 101 -2.89 8.92 -6.84
N SER A 102 -1.72 8.87 -6.22
CA SER A 102 -0.47 8.52 -6.89
C SER A 102 0.54 7.93 -5.90
N MET A 103 1.21 6.90 -6.36
CA MET A 103 2.40 6.34 -5.74
C MET A 103 3.31 5.86 -6.86
N HIS A 104 4.59 6.21 -6.80
CA HIS A 104 5.60 5.75 -7.74
C HIS A 104 6.84 5.34 -6.96
N LEU A 105 7.02 4.05 -6.78
CA LEU A 105 8.11 3.45 -6.03
C LEU A 105 9.11 2.80 -7.00
N ALA A 106 10.38 2.90 -6.67
CA ALA A 106 11.46 2.25 -7.42
C ALA A 106 12.37 1.48 -6.48
N GLY A 107 12.75 0.29 -6.87
CA GLY A 107 13.62 -0.56 -6.07
C GLY A 107 14.49 -1.48 -6.88
N GLY A 108 15.44 -2.09 -6.20
CA GLY A 108 16.31 -3.11 -6.74
C GLY A 108 15.94 -4.50 -6.23
N VAL A 109 16.23 -5.51 -7.03
CA VAL A 109 16.12 -6.90 -6.63
C VAL A 109 17.21 -7.26 -5.62
N VAL A 110 16.82 -7.77 -4.46
CA VAL A 110 17.72 -8.10 -3.33
C VAL A 110 17.94 -9.61 -3.20
N THR A 111 17.55 -10.44 -4.16
CA THR A 111 17.65 -11.90 -4.07
C THR A 111 19.10 -12.39 -4.16
N PRO A 112 19.53 -13.30 -3.25
CA PRO A 112 20.79 -14.02 -3.45
C PRO A 112 20.60 -15.00 -4.61
N GLY A 113 21.30 -14.81 -5.71
CA GLY A 113 21.31 -15.77 -6.81
C GLY A 113 21.28 -15.23 -8.23
N GLY A 114 21.53 -13.95 -8.44
CA GLY A 114 21.94 -13.44 -9.75
C GLY A 114 20.85 -13.33 -10.83
N PHE A 115 19.60 -13.38 -10.45
CA PHE A 115 18.52 -13.01 -11.36
C PHE A 115 18.34 -11.49 -11.28
N PHE A 116 19.02 -10.81 -12.20
CA PHE A 116 18.90 -9.39 -12.56
C PHE A 116 19.08 -8.35 -11.44
N GLY A 117 20.04 -7.47 -11.62
CA GLY A 117 19.96 -6.10 -11.10
C GLY A 117 18.91 -5.27 -11.87
N ALA A 118 17.86 -5.93 -12.37
CA ALA A 118 16.80 -5.26 -13.09
C ALA A 118 16.08 -4.30 -12.16
N PRO A 119 15.90 -3.03 -12.54
CA PRO A 119 15.07 -2.12 -11.79
C PRO A 119 13.61 -2.62 -11.83
N VAL A 120 12.96 -2.55 -10.67
CA VAL A 120 11.53 -2.83 -10.55
C VAL A 120 10.86 -1.58 -10.04
N GLN A 121 9.79 -1.17 -10.71
CA GLN A 121 9.03 -0.01 -10.31
C GLN A 121 7.56 -0.35 -10.11
N PHE A 122 6.91 0.34 -9.18
CA PHE A 122 5.50 0.16 -8.85
C PHE A 122 4.77 1.49 -9.02
N LYS A 123 3.60 1.45 -9.65
CA LYS A 123 2.71 2.61 -9.75
C LYS A 123 1.31 2.27 -9.26
N VAL A 124 0.71 3.20 -8.52
CA VAL A 124 -0.66 3.12 -8.00
C VAL A 124 -1.38 4.43 -8.31
N GLY A 125 -2.69 4.36 -8.41
CA GLY A 125 -3.57 5.50 -8.63
C GLY A 125 -4.23 5.47 -10.00
N GLN A 126 -5.46 5.94 -10.04
CA GLN A 126 -6.29 5.91 -11.25
C GLN A 126 -5.60 6.61 -12.42
N ASN A 127 -5.41 5.88 -13.53
CA ASN A 127 -4.72 6.35 -14.74
C ASN A 127 -3.26 6.79 -14.53
N ASN A 128 -2.64 6.45 -13.39
CA ASN A 128 -1.25 6.75 -13.05
C ASN A 128 -0.29 5.57 -13.32
N GLY A 129 -0.73 4.52 -14.02
CA GLY A 129 0.07 3.34 -14.34
C GLY A 129 1.14 3.59 -15.41
N PHE A 130 1.94 2.54 -15.68
CA PHE A 130 2.87 2.50 -16.83
C PHE A 130 2.13 2.32 -18.16
N ARG A 131 0.90 1.80 -18.08
CA ARG A 131 -0.03 1.62 -19.21
C ARG A 131 -1.40 2.22 -18.85
N PRO A 132 -2.22 2.60 -19.83
CA PRO A 132 -3.57 3.11 -19.58
C PRO A 132 -4.43 2.13 -18.77
N GLY A 133 -5.51 2.62 -18.14
CA GLY A 133 -6.54 1.80 -17.52
C GLY A 133 -6.25 1.25 -16.13
N LEU A 134 -5.20 1.75 -15.43
CA LEU A 134 -5.03 1.41 -14.01
C LEU A 134 -6.22 1.92 -13.19
N GLY A 135 -6.78 1.03 -12.35
CA GLY A 135 -7.97 1.29 -11.53
C GLY A 135 -7.74 2.27 -10.38
N ARG A 136 -8.83 2.68 -9.77
CA ARG A 136 -8.82 3.44 -8.51
C ARG A 136 -8.35 2.53 -7.37
N SER A 137 -7.62 3.11 -6.42
CA SER A 137 -7.16 2.42 -5.21
C SER A 137 -7.82 3.03 -3.97
N PRO A 138 -9.09 2.65 -3.68
CA PRO A 138 -9.85 3.19 -2.56
C PRO A 138 -9.36 2.64 -1.23
N GLY A 139 -9.70 3.35 -0.16
CA GLY A 139 -9.41 2.95 1.19
C GLY A 139 -10.31 3.62 2.22
N GLN A 140 -10.10 3.30 3.47
CA GLN A 140 -10.87 3.81 4.58
C GLN A 140 -10.01 3.91 5.84
N VAL A 141 -10.23 4.97 6.63
CA VAL A 141 -9.67 5.11 7.98
C VAL A 141 -10.82 5.21 8.95
N ALA A 142 -10.79 4.42 10.03
CA ALA A 142 -11.80 4.41 11.08
C ALA A 142 -11.14 4.45 12.47
N GLU A 143 -11.72 5.21 13.37
CA GLU A 143 -11.29 5.26 14.75
C GLU A 143 -11.47 3.90 15.45
N ASN A 144 -10.54 3.57 16.35
CA ASN A 144 -10.56 2.31 17.09
C ASN A 144 -11.46 2.34 18.34
N ALA A 145 -11.76 3.51 18.87
CA ALA A 145 -12.53 3.68 20.09
C ALA A 145 -14.00 4.03 19.77
N MET A 146 -14.94 3.49 20.52
CA MET A 146 -16.33 3.98 20.53
C MET A 146 -16.38 5.36 21.21
N THR A 147 -15.90 6.37 20.54
CA THR A 147 -16.06 7.76 20.92
C THR A 147 -17.39 8.28 20.40
N PRO A 148 -17.98 9.32 21.02
CA PRO A 148 -19.14 9.97 20.44
C PRO A 148 -18.81 10.42 19.01
N LEU A 149 -19.68 10.08 18.07
CA LEU A 149 -19.56 10.51 16.68
C LEU A 149 -19.56 12.04 16.62
N ASN A 150 -18.47 12.65 16.23
CA ASN A 150 -18.32 14.09 16.15
C ASN A 150 -18.13 14.60 14.70
N GLY A 151 -18.06 13.67 13.73
CA GLY A 151 -17.86 13.97 12.32
C GLY A 151 -16.43 14.35 11.96
N GLN A 152 -15.46 14.03 12.81
CA GLN A 152 -14.04 14.30 12.60
C GLN A 152 -13.20 13.03 12.89
N LEU A 153 -12.12 12.84 12.15
CA LEU A 153 -11.15 11.79 12.43
C LEU A 153 -10.07 12.38 13.36
N ASP A 154 -10.29 12.29 14.67
CA ASP A 154 -9.43 12.92 15.70
C ASP A 154 -8.95 11.97 16.79
N VAL A 155 -9.45 10.72 16.83
CA VAL A 155 -9.07 9.72 17.83
C VAL A 155 -8.13 8.68 17.24
N PHE A 156 -6.90 8.68 17.73
CA PHE A 156 -5.85 7.73 17.34
C PHE A 156 -5.40 6.89 18.56
N PRO A 157 -4.89 5.65 18.36
CA PRO A 157 -4.66 5.01 17.06
C PRO A 157 -5.97 4.62 16.35
N ALA A 158 -5.96 4.72 15.02
CA ALA A 158 -7.07 4.35 14.15
C ALA A 158 -6.73 3.07 13.36
N ASN A 159 -7.74 2.46 12.75
CA ASN A 159 -7.55 1.43 11.72
C ASN A 159 -7.51 2.08 10.33
N SER A 160 -6.68 1.57 9.44
CA SER A 160 -6.65 2.01 8.05
C SER A 160 -6.53 0.82 7.11
N VAL A 161 -7.26 0.86 6.00
CA VAL A 161 -7.17 -0.14 4.92
C VAL A 161 -7.14 0.56 3.57
N PHE A 162 -6.46 -0.06 2.61
CA PHE A 162 -6.48 0.31 1.20
C PHE A 162 -6.56 -0.94 0.31
N ASP A 163 -7.31 -0.84 -0.77
CA ASP A 163 -7.39 -1.84 -1.82
C ASP A 163 -6.68 -1.30 -3.06
N LEU A 164 -5.48 -1.81 -3.35
CA LEU A 164 -4.58 -1.24 -4.33
C LEU A 164 -4.65 -1.99 -5.66
N PHE A 165 -4.82 -1.24 -6.75
CA PHE A 165 -4.51 -1.67 -8.11
C PHE A 165 -3.14 -1.13 -8.48
N ILE A 166 -2.26 -2.04 -8.89
CA ILE A 166 -0.83 -1.76 -9.06
C ILE A 166 -0.37 -2.16 -10.45
N ASP A 167 0.38 -1.28 -11.11
CA ASP A 167 1.26 -1.63 -12.21
C ASP A 167 2.66 -1.88 -11.66
N VAL A 168 3.21 -3.03 -12.01
CA VAL A 168 4.60 -3.41 -11.75
C VAL A 168 5.35 -3.41 -13.07
N TRP A 169 6.35 -2.58 -13.21
CA TRP A 169 7.27 -2.64 -14.34
C TRP A 169 8.53 -3.36 -13.91
N VAL A 170 8.86 -4.41 -14.65
CA VAL A 170 10.09 -5.19 -14.49
C VAL A 170 10.91 -5.00 -15.74
N ASP A 171 11.99 -4.21 -15.67
CA ASP A 171 12.87 -3.95 -16.79
C ASP A 171 13.77 -5.16 -17.07
N ILE A 172 13.25 -6.14 -17.80
CA ILE A 172 13.92 -7.41 -18.07
C ILE A 172 15.15 -7.21 -18.95
N ASN A 173 15.11 -6.21 -19.83
CA ASN A 173 16.16 -5.94 -20.80
C ASN A 173 17.22 -4.96 -20.28
N VAL A 174 16.96 -4.33 -19.14
CA VAL A 174 17.86 -3.32 -18.51
C VAL A 174 18.18 -2.16 -19.46
N ASP A 175 17.14 -1.64 -20.13
CA ASP A 175 17.27 -0.54 -21.09
C ASP A 175 16.54 0.75 -20.68
N ASP A 176 15.93 0.75 -19.49
CA ASP A 176 15.16 1.86 -18.90
C ASP A 176 13.93 2.28 -19.77
N LEU A 177 13.47 1.41 -20.66
CA LEU A 177 12.33 1.65 -21.55
C LEU A 177 11.18 0.68 -21.25
N VAL A 178 9.96 1.20 -21.06
CA VAL A 178 8.76 0.37 -20.86
C VAL A 178 8.38 -0.33 -22.18
N GLN A 179 8.73 -1.61 -22.27
CA GLN A 179 8.46 -2.44 -23.44
C GLN A 179 7.23 -3.34 -23.28
N ASP A 180 6.90 -4.06 -24.36
CA ASP A 180 5.82 -5.04 -24.33
C ASP A 180 6.22 -6.26 -23.51
N GLY A 181 5.30 -6.68 -22.64
CA GLY A 181 5.56 -7.81 -21.76
C GLY A 181 6.16 -7.45 -20.40
N GLU A 182 6.64 -6.23 -20.19
CA GLU A 182 7.34 -5.82 -18.96
C GLU A 182 6.43 -5.21 -17.89
N VAL A 183 5.21 -4.81 -18.26
CA VAL A 183 4.23 -4.24 -17.31
C VAL A 183 3.25 -5.31 -16.87
N LEU A 184 3.11 -5.48 -15.58
CA LEU A 184 2.24 -6.45 -14.92
C LEU A 184 1.19 -5.74 -14.08
N ARG A 185 -0.03 -6.26 -14.01
CA ARG A 185 -1.16 -5.66 -13.26
C ARG A 185 -2.01 -6.71 -12.57
N ASN A 186 -2.48 -6.38 -11.35
CA ASN A 186 -3.44 -7.16 -10.56
C ASN A 186 -4.90 -6.71 -10.81
N TYR A 187 -5.38 -6.78 -12.04
CA TYR A 187 -6.68 -6.18 -12.44
C TYR A 187 -7.92 -6.86 -11.84
N ASP A 188 -7.84 -8.14 -11.48
CA ASP A 188 -8.94 -8.98 -10.97
C ASP A 188 -8.85 -9.26 -9.45
N GLN A 189 -7.82 -8.75 -8.79
CA GLN A 189 -7.54 -8.98 -7.37
C GLN A 189 -6.86 -7.74 -6.79
N SER A 190 -7.60 -6.84 -6.11
CA SER A 190 -6.98 -5.67 -5.48
C SER A 190 -6.19 -6.09 -4.23
N LEU A 191 -4.96 -5.61 -4.09
CA LEU A 191 -4.14 -5.89 -2.90
C LEU A 191 -4.71 -5.13 -1.69
N ARG A 192 -5.04 -5.86 -0.62
CA ARG A 192 -5.45 -5.22 0.63
C ARG A 192 -4.28 -4.99 1.55
N MET A 193 -3.93 -3.70 1.71
CA MET A 193 -2.98 -3.22 2.70
C MET A 193 -3.71 -2.74 3.94
N ALA A 194 -3.21 -3.04 5.15
CA ALA A 194 -3.81 -2.63 6.40
C ALA A 194 -2.78 -2.06 7.39
N ASN A 195 -3.21 -1.06 8.15
CA ASN A 195 -2.52 -0.57 9.35
C ASN A 195 -3.54 -0.49 10.50
N PRO A 196 -3.54 -1.44 11.45
CA PRO A 196 -4.48 -1.45 12.56
C PRO A 196 -4.14 -0.47 13.69
N THR A 197 -3.02 0.21 13.60
CA THR A 197 -2.46 1.08 14.65
C THR A 197 -1.98 2.43 14.11
N LEU A 198 -2.65 2.93 13.09
CA LEU A 198 -2.37 4.23 12.49
C LEU A 198 -2.39 5.33 13.55
N ARG A 199 -1.26 6.04 13.71
CA ARG A 199 -1.06 7.01 14.80
C ARG A 199 -1.48 8.44 14.47
N GLY A 200 -1.87 8.70 13.24
CA GLY A 200 -2.30 10.01 12.75
C GLY A 200 -2.58 10.00 11.26
N PHE A 201 -3.20 11.08 10.74
CA PHE A 201 -3.38 11.25 9.32
C PHE A 201 -3.07 12.72 8.93
N PRO A 202 -2.08 12.98 8.03
CA PRO A 202 -1.29 12.02 7.27
C PRO A 202 -0.50 11.06 8.17
N PRO A 203 -0.24 9.83 7.69
CA PRO A 203 0.48 8.85 8.48
C PRO A 203 1.86 9.37 8.90
N PRO A 204 2.22 9.32 10.21
CA PRO A 204 3.52 9.78 10.66
C PRO A 204 4.63 8.82 10.25
N ALA A 205 5.86 9.32 10.18
CA ALA A 205 7.02 8.51 9.89
C ALA A 205 7.15 7.31 10.84
N GLY A 206 7.45 6.15 10.27
CA GLY A 206 7.52 4.87 10.96
C GLY A 206 6.20 4.13 11.09
N ASP A 207 5.07 4.68 10.62
CA ASP A 207 3.86 3.92 10.38
C ASP A 207 4.05 3.06 9.13
N PHE A 208 3.43 1.87 9.13
CA PHE A 208 3.54 0.95 8.01
C PHE A 208 2.21 0.26 7.74
N TYR A 209 2.04 -0.16 6.51
CA TYR A 209 0.94 -0.98 6.05
C TYR A 209 1.46 -2.35 5.68
N GLU A 210 0.76 -3.39 6.10
CA GLU A 210 1.04 -4.78 5.75
C GLU A 210 0.03 -5.29 4.74
N LEU A 211 0.49 -6.12 3.81
CA LEU A 211 -0.40 -6.86 2.91
C LEU A 211 -1.06 -7.98 3.69
N ILE A 212 -2.40 -7.97 3.75
CA ILE A 212 -3.18 -8.98 4.47
C ILE A 212 -3.98 -9.92 3.55
N GLY A 213 -3.96 -9.67 2.26
CA GLY A 213 -4.69 -10.45 1.26
C GLY A 213 -5.14 -9.61 0.08
N TRP A 214 -6.25 -10.01 -0.54
CA TRP A 214 -6.86 -9.28 -1.64
C TRP A 214 -8.39 -9.27 -1.53
N VAL A 215 -9.00 -8.31 -2.23
CA VAL A 215 -10.46 -8.14 -2.33
C VAL A 215 -10.86 -8.23 -3.79
N ASP A 216 -11.98 -8.89 -4.07
CA ASP A 216 -12.57 -8.93 -5.39
C ASP A 216 -12.97 -7.51 -5.83
N PRO A 217 -12.54 -7.02 -7.01
CA PRO A 217 -12.93 -5.70 -7.50
C PRO A 217 -14.45 -5.49 -7.65
N SER A 218 -15.21 -6.57 -7.72
CA SER A 218 -16.68 -6.53 -7.75
C SER A 218 -17.33 -6.52 -6.36
N ASP A 219 -16.55 -6.65 -5.28
CA ASP A 219 -17.07 -6.52 -3.91
C ASP A 219 -17.62 -5.10 -3.72
N PRO A 220 -18.90 -4.94 -3.35
CA PRO A 220 -19.50 -3.62 -3.15
C PRO A 220 -18.85 -2.80 -2.03
N LYS A 221 -18.03 -3.44 -1.21
CA LYS A 221 -17.28 -2.82 -0.10
C LYS A 221 -15.80 -2.67 -0.40
N LEU A 222 -15.43 -2.67 -1.68
CA LEU A 222 -14.04 -2.40 -2.08
C LEU A 222 -13.56 -1.07 -1.47
N GLY A 223 -12.43 -1.09 -0.77
CA GLY A 223 -11.90 0.05 -0.02
C GLY A 223 -12.45 0.19 1.40
N GLU A 224 -13.44 -0.58 1.83
CA GLU A 224 -14.04 -0.50 3.17
C GLU A 224 -13.60 -1.67 4.08
N PHE A 225 -13.68 -1.48 5.40
CA PHE A 225 -13.36 -2.53 6.38
C PHE A 225 -14.26 -3.77 6.27
N GLY A 226 -15.46 -3.63 5.76
CA GLY A 226 -16.42 -4.73 5.64
C GLY A 226 -16.26 -5.59 4.39
N ALA A 227 -15.24 -5.36 3.54
CA ALA A 227 -15.00 -6.16 2.35
C ALA A 227 -14.48 -7.56 2.69
N THR A 228 -14.76 -8.51 1.80
CA THR A 228 -14.32 -9.90 1.97
C THR A 228 -12.86 -10.05 1.54
N VAL A 229 -11.99 -10.37 2.50
CA VAL A 229 -10.56 -10.55 2.25
C VAL A 229 -10.26 -12.01 1.95
N ASN A 230 -9.60 -12.26 0.83
CA ASN A 230 -9.05 -13.55 0.44
C ASN A 230 -7.53 -13.56 0.71
N THR A 231 -7.02 -14.69 1.18
CA THR A 231 -5.60 -14.85 1.53
C THR A 231 -4.84 -15.76 0.58
N SER A 232 -5.45 -16.15 -0.54
CA SER A 232 -4.73 -16.86 -1.60
C SER A 232 -3.76 -15.93 -2.34
N ARG A 233 -2.86 -16.50 -3.12
CA ARG A 233 -1.92 -15.74 -3.96
C ARG A 233 -2.62 -14.75 -4.86
N ILE A 234 -2.04 -13.58 -5.01
CA ILE A 234 -2.52 -12.47 -5.84
C ILE A 234 -1.82 -12.54 -7.18
N ASN A 235 -2.59 -12.57 -8.25
CA ASN A 235 -2.09 -12.74 -9.60
C ASN A 235 -1.78 -11.42 -10.28
N PHE A 236 -0.67 -11.40 -11.02
CA PHE A 236 -0.28 -10.30 -11.90
C PHE A 236 -0.17 -10.79 -13.34
N TYR A 237 -0.83 -10.08 -14.22
CA TYR A 237 -0.94 -10.41 -15.63
C TYR A 237 -0.24 -9.37 -16.49
N VAL A 238 0.33 -9.79 -17.61
CA VAL A 238 0.95 -8.87 -18.56
C VAL A 238 -0.06 -7.88 -19.12
N VAL A 239 0.31 -6.60 -19.16
CA VAL A 239 -0.47 -5.49 -19.70
C VAL A 239 0.00 -5.13 -21.11
N ASN A 240 -0.90 -5.11 -22.06
CA ASN A 240 -0.64 -4.69 -23.44
C ASN A 240 -0.45 -3.15 -23.53
N PRO A 241 0.16 -2.64 -24.62
CA PRO A 241 0.33 -1.20 -24.81
C PRO A 241 -0.95 -0.37 -24.77
N ASP A 242 -2.09 -0.95 -25.16
CA ASP A 242 -3.41 -0.30 -25.12
C ASP A 242 -4.03 -0.29 -23.71
N GLY A 243 -3.38 -0.89 -22.72
CA GLY A 243 -3.83 -0.98 -21.34
C GLY A 243 -4.74 -2.17 -21.03
N THR A 244 -5.04 -3.02 -22.00
CA THR A 244 -5.76 -4.28 -21.79
C THR A 244 -4.84 -5.29 -21.10
N THR A 245 -5.38 -6.09 -20.19
CA THR A 245 -4.63 -7.19 -19.55
C THR A 245 -4.75 -8.46 -20.39
N SER A 246 -3.64 -9.15 -20.54
CA SER A 246 -3.60 -10.48 -21.15
C SER A 246 -4.07 -11.54 -20.15
N ASN A 247 -4.37 -12.75 -20.63
CA ASN A 247 -4.61 -13.92 -19.76
C ASN A 247 -3.28 -14.58 -19.32
N PHE A 248 -2.14 -13.97 -19.60
CA PHE A 248 -0.83 -14.54 -19.28
C PHE A 248 -0.41 -14.15 -17.86
N LEU A 249 -0.42 -15.15 -16.95
CA LEU A 249 0.06 -15.00 -15.58
C LEU A 249 1.58 -14.85 -15.58
N ALA A 250 2.07 -13.70 -15.13
CA ALA A 250 3.49 -13.38 -15.14
C ALA A 250 4.13 -13.44 -13.75
N ALA A 251 3.39 -13.02 -12.72
CA ALA A 251 3.89 -13.04 -11.34
C ALA A 251 2.74 -13.26 -10.34
N GLN A 252 3.12 -13.60 -9.11
CA GLN A 252 2.21 -13.70 -7.97
C GLN A 252 2.83 -13.09 -6.72
N ILE A 253 1.98 -12.60 -5.80
CA ILE A 253 2.35 -12.28 -4.42
C ILE A 253 1.64 -13.26 -3.50
N ASP A 254 2.35 -13.81 -2.52
CA ASP A 254 1.75 -14.65 -1.48
C ASP A 254 1.61 -13.83 -0.18
N PRO A 255 0.40 -13.37 0.18
CA PRO A 255 0.20 -12.52 1.35
C PRO A 255 0.49 -13.23 2.69
N LEU A 256 0.60 -14.56 2.68
CA LEU A 256 0.88 -15.37 3.87
C LEU A 256 2.33 -15.85 3.95
N ASP A 257 3.20 -15.42 3.04
CA ASP A 257 4.62 -15.81 3.07
C ASP A 257 5.33 -15.20 4.29
N ALA A 258 5.58 -16.03 5.30
CA ALA A 258 6.22 -15.60 6.55
C ALA A 258 7.69 -15.17 6.38
N ASP A 259 8.35 -15.63 5.31
CA ASP A 259 9.75 -15.33 5.04
C ASP A 259 9.91 -14.02 4.24
N CYS A 260 8.80 -13.47 3.79
CA CYS A 260 8.79 -12.30 2.94
C CYS A 260 7.81 -11.22 3.44
N PRO A 261 8.27 -10.20 4.13
CA PRO A 261 7.41 -9.09 4.52
C PRO A 261 6.91 -8.37 3.26
N HIS A 262 5.61 -8.07 3.24
CA HIS A 262 4.99 -7.23 2.22
C HIS A 262 4.55 -5.94 2.90
N THR A 263 5.48 -4.98 2.98
CA THR A 263 5.26 -3.75 3.75
C THR A 263 5.44 -2.49 2.91
N HIS A 264 4.64 -1.50 3.23
CA HIS A 264 4.79 -0.12 2.76
C HIS A 264 4.95 0.76 3.99
N THR A 265 6.11 1.39 4.15
CA THR A 265 6.50 2.15 5.34
C THR A 265 6.59 3.63 5.02
N ILE A 266 6.03 4.46 5.89
CA ILE A 266 6.15 5.92 5.81
C ILE A 266 7.50 6.35 6.33
N THR A 267 8.27 7.06 5.51
CA THR A 267 9.62 7.51 5.88
C THR A 267 9.62 8.99 6.29
N PRO A 268 10.61 9.42 7.10
CA PRO A 268 10.78 10.85 7.39
C PRO A 268 11.10 11.63 6.11
N GLU A 269 10.55 12.86 5.99
CA GLU A 269 10.94 13.74 4.89
C GLU A 269 12.47 13.98 4.87
N PRO A 270 13.12 13.92 3.69
CA PRO A 270 14.56 14.11 3.57
C PRO A 270 15.06 15.44 4.15
N THR A 271 14.21 16.49 4.09
CA THR A 271 14.50 17.82 4.66
C THR A 271 14.62 17.82 6.18
N SER A 272 13.87 16.97 6.89
CA SER A 272 13.95 16.84 8.34
C SER A 272 15.31 16.27 8.78
N MET A 273 15.86 15.32 8.05
CA MET A 273 17.19 14.75 8.33
C MET A 273 18.32 15.75 8.10
N VAL A 274 18.24 16.58 7.07
CA VAL A 274 19.23 17.62 6.77
C VAL A 274 19.23 18.71 7.85
N LEU A 275 18.07 19.09 8.37
CA LEU A 275 17.95 20.10 9.42
C LEU A 275 18.58 19.62 10.74
N PHE A 276 18.32 18.37 11.14
CA PHE A 276 18.93 17.77 12.34
C PHE A 276 20.42 17.52 12.16
N GLY A 277 20.86 17.02 11.00
CA GLY A 277 22.28 16.84 10.67
C GLY A 277 23.03 18.17 10.62
N GLY A 278 22.45 19.20 10.01
CA GLY A 278 23.04 20.56 9.93
C GLY A 278 23.15 21.25 11.28
N LEU A 279 22.17 21.09 12.17
CA LEU A 279 22.20 21.64 13.53
C LEU A 279 23.25 20.96 14.43
N MET A 280 23.52 19.67 14.23
CA MET A 280 24.55 18.94 14.98
C MET A 280 25.98 19.26 14.49
N VAL A 281 26.16 19.54 13.20
CA VAL A 281 27.50 19.84 12.64
C VAL A 281 27.94 21.28 12.93
N MET A 282 27.02 22.24 13.03
CA MET A 282 27.37 23.64 13.32
C MET A 282 28.13 23.87 14.66
N PRO A 283 27.76 23.27 15.79
CA PRO A 283 28.54 23.45 17.02
C PRO A 283 29.93 22.79 16.98
N ILE A 284 30.08 21.70 16.20
CA ILE A 284 31.38 21.03 16.02
C ILE A 284 32.34 21.91 15.21
N LEU A 285 31.89 22.50 14.11
CA LEU A 285 32.70 23.42 13.30
C LEU A 285 33.07 24.73 14.06
N ARG A 286 32.21 25.23 14.95
CA ARG A 286 32.52 26.36 15.80
C ARG A 286 33.65 26.05 16.84
N ARG A 287 33.69 24.82 17.39
CA ARG A 287 34.75 24.39 18.29
C ARG A 287 36.10 24.29 17.60
N PHE A 288 36.15 23.83 16.37
CA PHE A 288 37.42 23.76 15.60
C PHE A 288 37.95 25.14 15.19
N ARG A 289 37.10 26.14 14.95
CA ARG A 289 37.55 27.54 14.67
C ARG A 289 38.01 28.31 15.87
N ALA A 290 37.56 27.98 17.09
CA ALA A 290 37.99 28.65 18.31
C ALA A 290 39.35 28.14 18.83
N GLY A 291 39.83 26.94 18.42
CA GLY A 291 41.09 26.36 18.86
C GLY A 291 42.35 26.85 18.12
N ASN A 292 42.20 27.61 17.03
CA ASN A 292 43.37 28.03 16.21
C ASN A 292 43.80 29.51 16.43
N ARG A 293 43.40 30.13 17.52
CA ARG A 293 43.89 31.46 17.87
C ARG A 293 44.65 31.40 19.21
N THR A 294 45.93 31.04 19.17
CA THR A 294 47.02 31.54 20.05
C THR A 294 48.30 30.77 19.74
N LEU A 295 49.16 31.35 18.91
CA LEU A 295 50.60 31.23 19.06
C LEU A 295 51.13 32.66 19.12
N PRO A 296 51.70 33.13 20.25
CA PRO A 296 52.50 34.34 20.28
C PRO A 296 53.88 34.02 19.73
N VAL A 297 54.42 34.98 19.01
CA VAL A 297 55.85 35.11 18.61
C VAL A 297 56.67 35.47 19.81
#